data_4b411ad50fba2105bbe44b3e803a09f8
#
_entry.id   4b411ad50fba2105bbe44b3e803a09f8
#
_cell.length_a   1.000
_cell.length_b   1.000
_cell.length_c   1.000
_cell.angle_alpha   90.00
_cell.angle_beta   90.00
_cell.angle_gamma   90.00
#
_symmetry.space_group_name_H-M   'P 1'
#
loop_
_entity.id
_entity.type
_entity.pdbx_description
1 polymer ?
#
loop_
_entity_poly.entity_id
_entity_poly.type
_entity_poly.pdbx_seq_one_letter_code
_entity_poly.pdbx_strand_id
1 'polypeptide(L)'
;MPQNKDLKRLVRTRMAETGGNYTQALSQLQGQVELEPLPAAWQITGSRAREYEMGLLPGISYEGNRVAELRLRSAVSEPSGFGAVMQSITATRYLNRRVRFSAVARTREVSDWAGLWLRIDGPNGTLSIDNMEDRAFRGTTDWSEASIVLDVPEQATKLHFGVLLCGAGAMNLTRPRFEEVGQAVPVTATVAPLPDEPPALDFSEAP
;
A
#
# COMPACT_ATOMS: atom_id res chain seq x y z
N MET A 1 -2.82 -30.33 -4.96
CA MET A 1 -3.22 -29.13 -4.23
C MET A 1 -3.53 -29.43 -2.75
N PRO A 2 -2.52 -29.67 -1.90
CA PRO A 2 -2.71 -29.96 -0.47
C PRO A 2 -2.84 -28.73 0.41
N GLN A 3 -2.27 -27.57 0.02
CA GLN A 3 -2.01 -26.40 0.88
C GLN A 3 -3.23 -25.74 1.51
N ASN A 4 -4.39 -25.71 0.86
CA ASN A 4 -5.58 -25.04 1.42
C ASN A 4 -6.27 -25.86 2.54
N LYS A 5 -6.12 -27.19 2.53
CA LYS A 5 -6.66 -28.07 3.59
C LYS A 5 -5.82 -28.00 4.86
N ASP A 6 -4.50 -27.90 4.72
CA ASP A 6 -3.58 -27.84 5.86
C ASP A 6 -3.70 -26.49 6.60
N LEU A 7 -3.83 -25.38 5.89
CA LEU A 7 -4.06 -24.08 6.52
C LEU A 7 -5.39 -24.04 7.28
N LYS A 8 -6.49 -24.56 6.67
CA LYS A 8 -7.78 -24.65 7.36
C LYS A 8 -7.71 -25.52 8.62
N ARG A 9 -6.93 -26.57 8.59
CA ARG A 9 -6.69 -27.44 9.76
C ARG A 9 -5.94 -26.68 10.85
N LEU A 10 -4.84 -25.98 10.50
CA LEU A 10 -4.06 -25.18 11.43
C LEU A 10 -4.88 -24.05 12.06
N VAL A 11 -5.70 -23.35 11.27
CA VAL A 11 -6.60 -22.32 11.79
C VAL A 11 -7.58 -22.90 12.81
N ARG A 12 -8.20 -24.04 12.52
CA ARG A 12 -9.13 -24.72 13.46
C ARG A 12 -8.42 -25.18 14.74
N THR A 13 -7.20 -25.70 14.62
CA THR A 13 -6.38 -26.06 15.78
C THR A 13 -6.10 -24.83 16.64
N ARG A 14 -5.69 -23.73 16.03
CA ARG A 14 -5.40 -22.47 16.73
C ARG A 14 -6.62 -21.87 17.38
N MET A 15 -7.79 -21.96 16.73
CA MET A 15 -9.07 -21.57 17.36
C MET A 15 -9.34 -22.36 18.63
N ALA A 16 -9.12 -23.68 18.59
CA ALA A 16 -9.33 -24.54 19.76
C ALA A 16 -8.37 -24.25 20.90
N GLU A 17 -7.12 -23.88 20.60
CA GLU A 17 -6.08 -23.53 21.57
C GLU A 17 -6.32 -22.15 22.23
N THR A 18 -6.78 -21.18 21.46
CA THR A 18 -6.84 -19.77 21.90
C THR A 18 -8.24 -19.31 22.29
N GLY A 19 -9.28 -20.10 21.99
CA GLY A 19 -10.69 -19.71 22.17
C GLY A 19 -11.14 -18.58 21.23
N GLY A 20 -10.29 -18.18 20.29
CA GLY A 20 -10.56 -17.11 19.32
C GLY A 20 -11.43 -17.56 18.15
N ASN A 21 -11.89 -16.58 17.37
CA ASN A 21 -12.64 -16.86 16.14
C ASN A 21 -11.69 -17.20 14.97
N TYR A 22 -12.29 -17.66 13.84
CA TYR A 22 -11.52 -18.04 12.64
C TYR A 22 -10.61 -16.93 12.12
N THR A 23 -11.09 -15.70 12.09
CA THR A 23 -10.36 -14.52 11.61
C THR A 23 -9.15 -14.21 12.50
N GLN A 24 -9.30 -14.30 13.81
CA GLN A 24 -8.20 -14.10 14.77
C GLN A 24 -7.14 -15.19 14.66
N ALA A 25 -7.56 -16.45 14.62
CA ALA A 25 -6.63 -17.59 14.46
C ALA A 25 -5.88 -17.54 13.13
N LEU A 26 -6.57 -17.20 12.04
CA LEU A 26 -5.96 -17.00 10.72
C LEU A 26 -4.95 -15.86 10.74
N SER A 27 -5.30 -14.73 11.33
CA SER A 27 -4.43 -13.56 11.50
C SER A 27 -3.13 -13.89 12.24
N GLN A 28 -3.22 -14.62 13.36
CA GLN A 28 -2.06 -15.05 14.15
C GLN A 28 -1.16 -16.00 13.35
N LEU A 29 -1.73 -16.92 12.60
CA LEU A 29 -0.97 -17.85 11.76
C LEU A 29 -0.32 -17.15 10.57
N GLN A 30 -0.98 -16.17 9.96
CA GLN A 30 -0.42 -15.40 8.84
C GLN A 30 0.87 -14.66 9.24
N GLY A 31 0.95 -14.11 10.44
CA GLY A 31 2.17 -13.47 10.95
C GLY A 31 3.36 -14.42 11.12
N GLN A 32 3.16 -15.74 11.09
CA GLN A 32 4.19 -16.78 11.23
C GLN A 32 4.51 -17.50 9.92
N VAL A 33 3.74 -17.22 8.85
CA VAL A 33 3.91 -17.89 7.56
C VAL A 33 5.08 -17.26 6.79
N GLU A 34 5.98 -18.08 6.27
CA GLU A 34 7.01 -17.63 5.34
C GLU A 34 6.34 -17.17 4.03
N LEU A 35 6.69 -15.94 3.61
CA LEU A 35 6.13 -15.35 2.39
C LEU A 35 6.87 -15.87 1.16
N GLU A 36 6.13 -16.22 0.12
CA GLU A 36 6.71 -16.54 -1.18
C GLU A 36 7.21 -15.26 -1.87
N PRO A 37 8.30 -15.31 -2.65
CA PRO A 37 8.83 -14.14 -3.34
C PRO A 37 7.80 -13.46 -4.25
N LEU A 38 7.83 -12.13 -4.28
CA LEU A 38 7.13 -11.35 -5.30
C LEU A 38 7.78 -11.52 -6.69
N PRO A 39 7.03 -11.27 -7.78
CA PRO A 39 7.63 -11.12 -9.10
C PRO A 39 8.74 -10.07 -9.09
N ALA A 40 9.81 -10.30 -9.88
CA ALA A 40 11.04 -9.49 -9.87
C ALA A 40 10.84 -7.99 -10.20
N ALA A 41 9.71 -7.61 -10.79
CA ALA A 41 9.37 -6.21 -11.05
C ALA A 41 9.07 -5.40 -9.77
N TRP A 42 8.76 -6.08 -8.65
CA TRP A 42 8.48 -5.43 -7.37
C TRP A 42 9.76 -5.29 -6.54
N GLN A 43 9.98 -4.09 -6.02
CA GLN A 43 11.17 -3.76 -5.23
C GLN A 43 10.77 -3.24 -3.86
N ILE A 44 11.47 -3.71 -2.82
CA ILE A 44 11.30 -3.20 -1.45
C ILE A 44 12.08 -1.89 -1.33
N THR A 45 11.45 -0.88 -0.74
CA THR A 45 11.98 0.46 -0.50
C THR A 45 11.43 1.03 0.83
N GLY A 46 11.69 2.29 1.11
CA GLY A 46 11.22 2.96 2.32
C GLY A 46 12.38 3.42 3.20
N SER A 47 12.09 4.28 4.18
CA SER A 47 13.10 4.79 5.12
C SER A 47 13.69 3.68 6.00
N ARG A 48 12.95 2.59 6.22
CA ARG A 48 13.32 1.43 7.02
C ARG A 48 13.05 0.10 6.31
N ALA A 49 13.34 0.05 5.01
CA ALA A 49 13.04 -1.09 4.14
C ALA A 49 13.46 -2.45 4.73
N ARG A 50 14.56 -2.51 5.51
CA ARG A 50 15.09 -3.75 6.12
C ARG A 50 14.27 -4.25 7.31
N GLU A 51 13.47 -3.39 7.93
CA GLU A 51 12.58 -3.73 9.05
C GLU A 51 11.28 -4.38 8.59
N TYR A 52 10.99 -4.30 7.30
CA TYR A 52 9.77 -4.84 6.69
C TYR A 52 10.09 -5.98 5.73
N GLU A 53 9.08 -6.78 5.47
CA GLU A 53 9.11 -7.81 4.44
C GLU A 53 7.80 -7.81 3.67
N MET A 54 7.88 -8.18 2.40
CA MET A 54 6.72 -8.40 1.56
C MET A 54 6.89 -9.63 0.69
N GLY A 55 5.80 -10.33 0.50
CA GLY A 55 5.72 -11.51 -0.36
C GLY A 55 4.29 -11.93 -0.56
N LEU A 56 4.11 -13.07 -1.21
CA LEU A 56 2.81 -13.66 -1.44
C LEU A 56 2.48 -14.62 -0.30
N LEU A 57 1.25 -14.56 0.20
CA LEU A 57 0.75 -15.48 1.20
C LEU A 57 0.48 -16.86 0.56
N PRO A 58 1.18 -17.92 0.99
CA PRO A 58 0.97 -19.26 0.42
C PRO A 58 -0.43 -19.77 0.76
N GLY A 59 -1.13 -20.30 -0.25
CA GLY A 59 -2.45 -20.93 -0.08
C GLY A 59 -3.58 -19.98 0.28
N ILE A 60 -3.34 -18.66 0.37
CA ILE A 60 -4.35 -17.63 0.62
C ILE A 60 -4.74 -16.97 -0.70
N SER A 61 -6.04 -16.85 -0.91
CA SER A 61 -6.59 -16.11 -2.05
C SER A 61 -7.83 -15.33 -1.63
N TYR A 62 -8.06 -14.23 -2.34
CA TYR A 62 -9.29 -13.45 -2.24
C TYR A 62 -9.97 -13.43 -3.62
N GLU A 63 -11.21 -13.91 -3.70
CA GLU A 63 -11.95 -14.06 -4.96
C GLU A 63 -11.13 -14.74 -6.09
N GLY A 64 -10.39 -15.79 -5.74
CA GLY A 64 -9.55 -16.54 -6.66
C GLY A 64 -8.19 -15.90 -7.01
N ASN A 65 -7.91 -14.68 -6.54
CA ASN A 65 -6.66 -13.96 -6.79
C ASN A 65 -5.67 -14.17 -5.63
N ARG A 66 -4.38 -14.22 -5.95
CA ARG A 66 -3.30 -14.29 -4.94
C ARG A 66 -3.29 -13.03 -4.08
N VAL A 67 -2.86 -13.21 -2.84
CA VAL A 67 -2.74 -12.12 -1.86
C VAL A 67 -1.27 -11.89 -1.55
N ALA A 68 -0.81 -10.66 -1.66
CA ALA A 68 0.47 -10.21 -1.13
C ALA A 68 0.28 -9.61 0.27
N GLU A 69 1.32 -9.72 1.11
CA GLU A 69 1.36 -9.10 2.44
C GLU A 69 2.64 -8.28 2.59
N LEU A 70 2.49 -7.00 2.96
CA LEU A 70 3.55 -6.15 3.49
C LEU A 70 3.40 -6.10 5.00
N ARG A 71 4.44 -6.44 5.76
CA ARG A 71 4.40 -6.46 7.23
C ARG A 71 5.73 -6.06 7.86
N LEU A 72 5.66 -5.57 9.10
CA LEU A 72 6.83 -5.42 9.95
C LEU A 72 7.39 -6.81 10.28
N ARG A 73 8.72 -6.97 10.28
CA ARG A 73 9.38 -8.21 10.72
C ARG A 73 9.18 -8.43 12.20
N SER A 74 8.93 -9.66 12.62
CA SER A 74 8.67 -10.02 14.01
C SER A 74 9.83 -9.71 14.96
N ALA A 75 11.05 -9.56 14.45
CA ALA A 75 12.23 -9.19 15.23
C ALA A 75 12.31 -7.70 15.60
N VAL A 76 11.42 -6.85 15.04
CA VAL A 76 11.39 -5.40 15.28
C VAL A 76 10.31 -5.08 16.29
N SER A 77 10.67 -4.58 17.47
CA SER A 77 9.72 -4.22 18.53
C SER A 77 9.25 -2.77 18.45
N GLU A 78 10.12 -1.87 18.00
CA GLU A 78 9.85 -0.43 17.94
C GLU A 78 10.11 0.08 16.50
N PRO A 79 9.12 -0.04 15.60
CA PRO A 79 9.27 0.43 14.24
C PRO A 79 9.39 1.95 14.20
N SER A 80 10.35 2.45 13.41
CA SER A 80 10.52 3.87 13.13
C SER A 80 10.53 4.11 11.61
N GLY A 81 9.61 4.94 11.10
CA GLY A 81 9.49 5.18 9.67
C GLY A 81 8.63 4.14 8.95
N PHE A 82 8.92 3.85 7.69
CA PHE A 82 8.07 3.01 6.84
C PHE A 82 8.84 2.02 5.97
N GLY A 83 8.18 0.91 5.65
CA GLY A 83 8.50 0.04 4.54
C GLY A 83 7.53 0.21 3.39
N ALA A 84 8.02 0.08 2.17
CA ALA A 84 7.19 0.15 0.98
C ALA A 84 7.65 -0.88 -0.06
N VAL A 85 6.74 -1.20 -0.95
CA VAL A 85 7.02 -1.99 -2.14
C VAL A 85 6.52 -1.25 -3.36
N MET A 86 7.33 -1.24 -4.41
CA MET A 86 7.02 -0.46 -5.60
C MET A 86 7.38 -1.18 -6.90
N GLN A 87 6.74 -0.72 -7.97
CA GLN A 87 7.22 -0.82 -9.33
C GLN A 87 7.58 0.57 -9.86
N SER A 88 8.47 0.57 -10.83
CA SER A 88 8.87 1.78 -11.55
C SER A 88 8.75 1.53 -13.04
N ILE A 89 8.13 2.46 -13.76
CA ILE A 89 8.00 2.42 -15.22
C ILE A 89 8.37 3.77 -15.82
N THR A 90 8.72 3.80 -17.11
CA THR A 90 8.87 5.06 -17.84
C THR A 90 7.52 5.73 -18.05
N ALA A 91 7.49 7.06 -18.01
CA ALA A 91 6.25 7.83 -18.19
C ALA A 91 5.82 7.93 -19.66
N THR A 92 6.65 7.58 -20.62
CA THR A 92 6.49 7.85 -22.06
C THR A 92 5.10 7.53 -22.62
N ARG A 93 4.53 6.38 -22.24
CA ARG A 93 3.19 5.96 -22.68
C ARG A 93 2.06 6.81 -22.12
N TYR A 94 2.29 7.42 -20.97
CA TYR A 94 1.25 8.07 -20.15
C TYR A 94 1.34 9.60 -20.15
N LEU A 95 2.27 10.20 -20.91
CA LEU A 95 2.40 11.66 -20.98
C LEU A 95 1.09 12.32 -21.40
N ASN A 96 0.70 13.39 -20.69
CA ASN A 96 -0.57 14.10 -20.88
C ASN A 96 -1.82 13.23 -20.69
N ARG A 97 -1.69 12.16 -19.89
CA ARG A 97 -2.78 11.24 -19.57
C ARG A 97 -3.07 11.28 -18.08
N ARG A 98 -4.30 10.90 -17.73
CA ARG A 98 -4.70 10.62 -16.35
C ARG A 98 -4.54 9.13 -16.10
N VAL A 99 -3.87 8.76 -15.01
CA VAL A 99 -3.63 7.37 -14.64
C VAL A 99 -4.25 7.06 -13.29
N ARG A 100 -4.68 5.81 -13.14
CA ARG A 100 -5.17 5.27 -11.87
C ARG A 100 -4.32 4.06 -11.47
N PHE A 101 -3.84 4.06 -10.24
CA PHE A 101 -3.35 2.88 -9.56
C PHE A 101 -4.39 2.46 -8.53
N SER A 102 -4.85 1.22 -8.58
CA SER A 102 -5.88 0.69 -7.67
C SER A 102 -5.55 -0.72 -7.21
N ALA A 103 -6.09 -1.11 -6.08
CA ALA A 103 -6.03 -2.46 -5.54
C ALA A 103 -7.15 -2.70 -4.54
N VAL A 104 -7.40 -3.97 -4.22
CA VAL A 104 -8.22 -4.36 -3.07
C VAL A 104 -7.28 -4.65 -1.91
N ALA A 105 -7.51 -4.01 -0.77
CA ALA A 105 -6.63 -4.06 0.37
C ALA A 105 -7.40 -4.27 1.68
N ARG A 106 -6.71 -4.81 2.68
CA ARG A 106 -7.13 -4.86 4.08
C ARG A 106 -5.92 -4.70 4.98
N THR A 107 -6.13 -4.33 6.24
CA THR A 107 -5.06 -4.20 7.21
C THR A 107 -5.32 -5.03 8.46
N ARG A 108 -4.25 -5.29 9.20
CA ARG A 108 -4.26 -5.98 10.48
C ARG A 108 -3.31 -5.29 11.45
N GLU A 109 -3.87 -4.77 12.53
CA GLU A 109 -3.12 -4.19 13.65
C GLU A 109 -2.12 -3.10 13.22
N VAL A 110 -2.48 -2.30 12.21
CA VAL A 110 -1.64 -1.19 11.75
C VAL A 110 -1.60 -0.11 12.83
N SER A 111 -0.43 0.10 13.42
CA SER A 111 -0.25 1.01 14.56
C SER A 111 -0.24 2.48 14.16
N ASP A 112 0.23 2.78 12.95
CA ASP A 112 0.24 4.14 12.41
C ASP A 112 -0.67 4.20 11.17
N TRP A 113 -0.17 3.96 9.98
CA TRP A 113 -0.99 3.95 8.77
C TRP A 113 -0.40 3.11 7.64
N ALA A 114 -1.25 2.74 6.68
CA ALA A 114 -0.87 2.05 5.46
C ALA A 114 -1.70 2.54 4.29
N GLY A 115 -1.18 2.45 3.07
CA GLY A 115 -1.89 2.89 1.88
C GLY A 115 -1.22 2.52 0.58
N LEU A 116 -1.90 2.81 -0.52
CA LEU A 116 -1.28 2.87 -1.83
C LEU A 116 -0.46 4.16 -1.94
N TRP A 117 0.48 4.20 -2.88
CA TRP A 117 1.14 5.43 -3.25
C TRP A 117 1.48 5.44 -4.75
N LEU A 118 1.48 6.63 -5.32
CA LEU A 118 1.83 6.90 -6.70
C LEU A 118 2.62 8.20 -6.75
N ARG A 119 3.80 8.17 -7.40
CA ARG A 119 4.69 9.31 -7.58
C ARG A 119 5.08 9.45 -9.03
N ILE A 120 5.08 10.65 -9.50
CA ILE A 120 5.49 11.04 -10.85
C ILE A 120 6.75 11.89 -10.74
N ASP A 121 7.82 11.45 -11.35
CA ASP A 121 9.11 12.15 -11.37
C ASP A 121 9.38 12.74 -12.76
N GLY A 122 9.99 13.91 -12.75
CA GLY A 122 10.52 14.62 -13.92
C GLY A 122 12.04 14.77 -13.84
N PRO A 123 12.64 15.57 -14.75
CA PRO A 123 14.09 15.77 -14.80
C PRO A 123 14.67 16.36 -13.51
N ASN A 124 13.91 17.20 -12.82
CA ASN A 124 14.36 17.96 -11.65
C ASN A 124 13.80 17.42 -10.32
N GLY A 125 13.22 16.24 -10.30
CA GLY A 125 12.65 15.62 -9.10
C GLY A 125 11.18 15.28 -9.22
N THR A 126 10.50 15.19 -8.08
CA THR A 126 9.08 14.80 -8.00
C THR A 126 8.18 15.91 -8.51
N LEU A 127 7.32 15.57 -9.47
CA LEU A 127 6.30 16.47 -10.03
C LEU A 127 4.96 16.34 -9.32
N SER A 128 4.60 15.13 -8.90
CA SER A 128 3.36 14.85 -8.17
C SER A 128 3.50 13.60 -7.35
N ILE A 129 2.84 13.57 -6.20
CA ILE A 129 2.76 12.41 -5.32
C ILE A 129 1.41 12.38 -4.60
N ASP A 130 0.89 11.17 -4.44
CA ASP A 130 -0.22 10.86 -3.55
C ASP A 130 0.12 9.56 -2.81
N ASN A 131 0.11 9.60 -1.48
CA ASN A 131 0.43 8.44 -0.63
C ASN A 131 -0.77 7.99 0.22
N MET A 132 -1.95 8.55 -0.02
CA MET A 132 -3.17 8.25 0.73
C MET A 132 -3.13 8.59 2.22
N GLU A 133 -2.19 9.38 2.73
CA GLU A 133 -2.05 9.64 4.17
C GLU A 133 -3.30 10.27 4.79
N ASP A 134 -4.00 11.12 4.04
CA ASP A 134 -5.26 11.77 4.40
C ASP A 134 -6.47 10.82 4.45
N ARG A 135 -6.37 9.67 3.78
CA ARG A 135 -7.40 8.63 3.69
C ARG A 135 -6.86 7.21 3.91
N ALA A 136 -5.83 7.11 4.74
CA ALA A 136 -5.07 5.89 4.96
C ALA A 136 -5.86 4.81 5.70
N PHE A 137 -5.44 3.57 5.50
CA PHE A 137 -5.86 2.45 6.33
C PHE A 137 -5.18 2.53 7.70
N ARG A 138 -5.94 2.37 8.79
CA ARG A 138 -5.44 2.37 10.17
C ARG A 138 -6.07 1.21 10.94
N GLY A 139 -5.32 0.66 11.90
CA GLY A 139 -5.81 -0.45 12.70
C GLY A 139 -6.06 -1.73 11.89
N THR A 140 -7.20 -2.36 12.13
CA THR A 140 -7.65 -3.57 11.40
C THR A 140 -8.87 -3.22 10.57
N THR A 141 -8.78 -3.44 9.25
CA THR A 141 -9.85 -3.17 8.29
C THR A 141 -10.18 -4.40 7.47
N ASP A 142 -11.42 -4.53 7.04
CA ASP A 142 -11.82 -5.52 6.04
C ASP A 142 -11.37 -5.13 4.62
N TRP A 143 -11.54 -6.06 3.69
CA TRP A 143 -11.25 -5.85 2.29
C TRP A 143 -12.06 -4.70 1.71
N SER A 144 -11.37 -3.73 1.13
CA SER A 144 -11.96 -2.60 0.43
C SER A 144 -11.11 -2.16 -0.75
N GLU A 145 -11.73 -1.55 -1.75
CA GLU A 145 -11.02 -0.96 -2.88
C GLU A 145 -10.35 0.34 -2.46
N ALA A 146 -9.11 0.52 -2.91
CA ALA A 146 -8.37 1.76 -2.80
C ALA A 146 -7.84 2.18 -4.16
N SER A 147 -7.77 3.48 -4.41
CA SER A 147 -7.19 4.00 -5.65
C SER A 147 -6.56 5.36 -5.49
N ILE A 148 -5.60 5.62 -6.36
CA ILE A 148 -4.94 6.91 -6.56
C ILE A 148 -5.08 7.29 -8.01
N VAL A 149 -5.42 8.53 -8.28
CA VAL A 149 -5.59 9.08 -9.62
C VAL A 149 -4.77 10.36 -9.74
N LEU A 150 -3.82 10.40 -10.69
CA LEU A 150 -2.97 11.55 -10.97
C LEU A 150 -2.94 11.87 -12.46
N ASP A 151 -2.74 13.15 -12.79
CA ASP A 151 -2.39 13.59 -14.13
C ASP A 151 -0.88 13.47 -14.34
N VAL A 152 -0.46 12.90 -15.46
CA VAL A 152 0.94 12.75 -15.86
C VAL A 152 1.33 13.92 -16.75
N PRO A 153 2.14 14.87 -16.26
CA PRO A 153 2.57 16.02 -17.05
C PRO A 153 3.47 15.61 -18.23
N GLU A 154 3.59 16.49 -19.21
CA GLU A 154 4.44 16.28 -20.40
C GLU A 154 5.92 16.05 -20.05
N GLN A 155 6.42 16.73 -19.01
CA GLN A 155 7.81 16.61 -18.57
C GLN A 155 8.08 15.39 -17.66
N ALA A 156 7.09 14.52 -17.44
CA ALA A 156 7.28 13.32 -16.62
C ALA A 156 8.25 12.33 -17.30
N THR A 157 9.13 11.74 -16.51
CA THR A 157 10.11 10.75 -16.96
C THR A 157 9.84 9.37 -16.41
N LYS A 158 9.37 9.28 -15.15
CA LYS A 158 9.12 8.02 -14.44
C LYS A 158 7.84 8.08 -13.63
N LEU A 159 7.21 6.92 -13.51
CA LEU A 159 6.09 6.67 -12.61
C LEU A 159 6.50 5.58 -11.62
N HIS A 160 6.28 5.82 -10.34
CA HIS A 160 6.52 4.88 -9.25
C HIS A 160 5.21 4.65 -8.53
N PHE A 161 4.83 3.39 -8.31
CA PHE A 161 3.58 3.06 -7.64
C PHE A 161 3.70 1.79 -6.81
N GLY A 162 2.93 1.72 -5.76
CA GLY A 162 2.97 0.57 -4.87
C GLY A 162 2.17 0.76 -3.59
N VAL A 163 2.65 0.10 -2.53
CA VAL A 163 2.04 0.14 -1.19
C VAL A 163 3.08 0.49 -0.16
N LEU A 164 2.64 1.11 0.92
CA LEU A 164 3.49 1.43 2.06
C LEU A 164 2.79 1.10 3.38
N LEU A 165 3.60 0.86 4.40
CA LEU A 165 3.19 0.61 5.77
C LEU A 165 4.11 1.39 6.71
N CYS A 166 3.53 2.28 7.50
CA CYS A 166 4.17 2.98 8.60
C CYS A 166 3.84 2.30 9.93
N GLY A 167 4.86 2.12 10.77
CA GLY A 167 4.67 1.48 12.06
C GLY A 167 4.52 -0.04 11.99
N ALA A 168 3.88 -0.62 13.01
CA ALA A 168 3.65 -2.05 13.11
C ALA A 168 2.41 -2.51 12.35
N GLY A 169 2.24 -3.83 12.27
CA GLY A 169 1.07 -4.46 11.63
C GLY A 169 1.36 -5.03 10.26
N ALA A 170 0.30 -5.23 9.50
CA ALA A 170 0.37 -5.79 8.15
C ALA A 170 -0.72 -5.21 7.23
N MET A 171 -0.37 -5.05 5.95
CA MET A 171 -1.30 -4.74 4.88
C MET A 171 -1.33 -5.87 3.86
N ASN A 172 -2.50 -6.40 3.59
CA ASN A 172 -2.73 -7.35 2.51
C ASN A 172 -3.24 -6.65 1.27
N LEU A 173 -2.79 -7.11 0.12
CA LEU A 173 -3.08 -6.53 -1.19
C LEU A 173 -3.42 -7.62 -2.20
N THR A 174 -4.42 -7.37 -3.01
CA THR A 174 -4.77 -8.22 -4.15
C THR A 174 -5.30 -7.39 -5.31
N ARG A 175 -5.31 -7.94 -6.52
CA ARG A 175 -5.84 -7.32 -7.73
C ARG A 175 -5.26 -5.92 -8.03
N PRO A 176 -3.92 -5.71 -7.91
CA PRO A 176 -3.34 -4.42 -8.30
C PRO A 176 -3.58 -4.15 -9.78
N ARG A 177 -3.96 -2.91 -10.12
CA ARG A 177 -4.20 -2.44 -11.49
C ARG A 177 -3.56 -1.08 -11.68
N PHE A 178 -2.95 -0.89 -12.83
CA PHE A 178 -2.44 0.39 -13.29
C PHE A 178 -3.00 0.65 -14.68
N GLU A 179 -3.77 1.73 -14.86
CA GLU A 179 -4.50 1.97 -16.10
C GLU A 179 -4.62 3.47 -16.40
N GLU A 180 -4.79 3.80 -17.68
CA GLU A 180 -5.23 5.12 -18.13
C GLU A 180 -6.73 5.26 -17.88
N VAL A 181 -7.16 6.42 -17.39
CA VAL A 181 -8.57 6.76 -17.16
C VAL A 181 -8.94 8.09 -17.81
N GLY A 182 -10.22 8.27 -18.08
CA GLY A 182 -10.71 9.51 -18.69
C GLY A 182 -10.68 10.69 -17.71
N GLN A 183 -10.70 11.91 -18.25
CA GLN A 183 -10.66 13.17 -17.49
C GLN A 183 -11.88 13.37 -16.56
N ALA A 184 -12.97 12.63 -16.77
CA ALA A 184 -14.12 12.64 -15.87
C ALA A 184 -13.88 11.97 -14.52
N VAL A 185 -12.84 11.12 -14.40
CA VAL A 185 -12.43 10.54 -13.13
C VAL A 185 -11.64 11.59 -12.34
N PRO A 186 -12.08 11.99 -11.12
CA PRO A 186 -11.39 13.03 -10.37
C PRO A 186 -9.98 12.59 -9.95
N VAL A 187 -9.03 13.53 -9.93
CA VAL A 187 -7.71 13.32 -9.31
C VAL A 187 -7.87 13.22 -7.80
N THR A 188 -7.00 12.42 -7.17
CA THR A 188 -7.05 12.17 -5.72
C THR A 188 -6.04 13.00 -4.93
N ALA A 189 -4.92 13.41 -5.54
CA ALA A 189 -4.01 14.36 -4.91
C ALA A 189 -4.62 15.76 -4.97
N THR A 190 -5.08 16.25 -3.85
CA THR A 190 -5.48 17.65 -3.70
C THR A 190 -4.25 18.46 -3.33
N VAL A 191 -3.47 18.87 -4.31
CA VAL A 191 -2.57 20.01 -4.09
C VAL A 191 -3.50 21.23 -4.08
N ALA A 192 -3.76 21.78 -2.91
CA ALA A 192 -4.41 23.08 -2.85
C ALA A 192 -3.57 24.05 -3.70
N PRO A 193 -4.19 24.79 -4.65
CA PRO A 193 -3.44 25.77 -5.41
C PRO A 193 -2.75 26.70 -4.42
N LEU A 194 -1.46 26.91 -4.63
CA LEU A 194 -0.74 27.95 -3.86
C LEU A 194 -1.45 29.28 -4.11
N PRO A 195 -1.64 30.10 -3.08
CA PRO A 195 -2.18 31.43 -3.27
C PRO A 195 -1.25 32.25 -4.17
N ASP A 196 -1.81 33.06 -5.06
CA ASP A 196 -1.05 33.91 -5.97
C ASP A 196 -0.26 35.01 -5.21
N GLU A 197 -0.70 35.32 -3.99
CA GLU A 197 -0.03 36.29 -3.09
C GLU A 197 0.23 35.63 -1.74
N PRO A 198 1.32 36.02 -1.04
CA PRO A 198 1.63 35.47 0.28
C PRO A 198 0.55 35.88 1.29
N PRO A 199 -0.16 34.93 1.95
CA PRO A 199 -1.14 35.26 2.96
C PRO A 199 -0.45 35.63 4.29
N ALA A 200 -1.12 36.52 5.07
CA ALA A 200 -0.82 36.75 6.49
C ALA A 200 0.67 36.99 6.83
N LEU A 201 1.38 37.83 6.06
CA LEU A 201 2.78 38.15 6.33
C LEU A 201 2.99 38.89 7.68
N ASP A 202 1.94 39.40 8.28
CA ASP A 202 1.94 40.05 9.58
C ASP A 202 1.59 39.12 10.75
N PHE A 203 1.44 37.81 10.48
CA PHE A 203 1.06 36.80 11.46
C PHE A 203 -0.30 37.03 12.13
N SER A 204 -1.20 37.79 11.48
CA SER A 204 -2.51 38.18 12.04
C SER A 204 -3.53 37.07 12.09
N GLU A 205 -3.35 35.98 11.34
CA GLU A 205 -4.21 34.78 11.36
C GLU A 205 -3.60 33.74 12.31
N ALA A 206 -4.35 33.43 13.37
CA ALA A 206 -4.04 32.27 14.22
C ALA A 206 -4.56 30.98 13.55
N PRO A 207 -3.88 29.83 13.73
CA PRO A 207 -4.31 28.54 13.20
C PRO A 207 -5.64 28.04 13.82
#